data_2f12e59df0924f3f80f0c0685946d72f
#
_entry.id   2f12e59df0924f3f80f0c0685946d72f
#
_cell.length_a   1.000
_cell.length_b   1.000
_cell.length_c   1.000
_cell.angle_alpha   90.00
_cell.angle_beta   90.00
_cell.angle_gamma   90.00
#
_symmetry.space_group_name_H-M   'P 1'
#
loop_
_entity.id
_entity.type
_entity.pdbx_description
1 polymer ?
#
loop_
_entity_poly.entity_id
_entity_poly.type
_entity_poly.pdbx_seq_one_letter_code
_entity_poly.pdbx_strand_id
1 'polypeptide(L)'
;MLTPDEPRPVLLMNTIWANRSQVNDDLTTVGGLRDFLGVPVDQGDLEAFRALRQALRDLAGVLTEDARAVARNRDLERAVAEVNRAARSAPQWPRLVVRDGELLRDNESEGSPACQALASIAAEAVELFTGADRVLLRACHAPGCVLYFVKDHPRREWCSPSCGNRVRAARHYRRNRGESPGPNGFS
;
A
#
# COMPACT_ATOMS: atom_id res chain seq x y z
N MET A 1 -0.10 1.84 12.86
CA MET A 1 -1.20 0.88 13.09
C MET A 1 -1.94 0.77 11.78
N LEU A 2 -1.69 -0.31 11.03
CA LEU A 2 -2.32 -0.60 9.75
C LEU A 2 -3.81 -0.86 10.01
N THR A 3 -4.69 -0.29 9.19
CA THR A 3 -6.13 -0.62 9.22
C THR A 3 -6.28 -1.97 8.55
N PRO A 4 -6.78 -3.01 9.23
CA PRO A 4 -6.83 -4.38 8.71
C PRO A 4 -7.70 -4.54 7.46
N ASP A 5 -8.53 -3.55 7.13
CA ASP A 5 -9.47 -3.59 6.00
C ASP A 5 -8.90 -3.03 4.69
N GLU A 6 -7.62 -2.62 4.64
CA GLU A 6 -7.00 -2.16 3.39
C GLU A 6 -6.60 -3.36 2.50
N PRO A 7 -6.68 -3.20 1.15
CA PRO A 7 -6.14 -4.20 0.23
C PRO A 7 -4.66 -4.51 0.51
N ARG A 8 -4.22 -5.76 0.29
CA ARG A 8 -2.84 -6.18 0.56
C ARG A 8 -1.77 -5.30 -0.12
N PRO A 9 -1.93 -4.81 -1.37
CA PRO A 9 -0.99 -3.86 -1.95
C PRO A 9 -0.86 -2.57 -1.14
N VAL A 10 -1.97 -2.06 -0.58
CA VAL A 10 -1.96 -0.87 0.29
C VAL A 10 -1.29 -1.18 1.63
N LEU A 11 -1.56 -2.35 2.21
CA LEU A 11 -0.87 -2.79 3.43
C LEU A 11 0.64 -2.87 3.21
N LEU A 12 1.09 -3.44 2.08
CA LEU A 12 2.51 -3.51 1.73
C LEU A 12 3.13 -2.10 1.55
N MET A 13 2.46 -1.19 0.84
CA MET A 13 2.90 0.20 0.73
C MET A 13 3.05 0.87 2.09
N ASN A 14 2.17 0.56 3.03
CA ASN A 14 2.06 1.17 4.34
C ASN A 14 2.97 0.55 5.41
N THR A 15 3.80 -0.45 5.06
CA THR A 15 4.93 -0.87 5.90
C THR A 15 6.00 0.23 6.04
N ILE A 16 5.95 1.26 5.18
CA ILE A 16 6.61 2.55 5.43
C ILE A 16 5.57 3.48 6.05
N TRP A 17 5.81 3.89 7.27
CA TRP A 17 4.90 4.76 8.01
C TRP A 17 5.66 5.86 8.78
N ALA A 18 4.97 6.89 9.25
CA ALA A 18 5.58 7.98 9.97
C ALA A 18 4.88 8.23 11.31
N ASN A 19 5.66 8.47 12.33
CA ASN A 19 5.22 9.09 13.57
C ASN A 19 5.56 10.61 13.53
N ARG A 20 5.40 11.31 14.65
CA ARG A 20 5.54 12.77 14.72
C ARG A 20 6.93 13.30 14.29
N SER A 21 7.97 12.49 14.31
CA SER A 21 9.37 12.92 14.14
C SER A 21 10.18 12.05 13.18
N GLN A 22 9.69 10.88 12.79
CA GLN A 22 10.48 9.91 12.06
C GLN A 22 9.65 9.07 11.10
N VAL A 23 10.22 8.77 9.94
CA VAL A 23 9.73 7.72 9.04
C VAL A 23 10.30 6.37 9.50
N ASN A 24 9.45 5.38 9.61
CA ASN A 24 9.78 4.01 10.01
C ASN A 24 9.53 3.07 8.83
N ASP A 25 10.21 1.94 8.84
CA ASP A 25 10.09 0.87 7.85
C ASP A 25 10.00 -0.48 8.57
N ASP A 26 8.88 -1.16 8.48
CA ASP A 26 8.65 -2.46 9.10
C ASP A 26 9.40 -3.59 8.37
N LEU A 27 9.78 -3.38 7.10
CA LEU A 27 10.53 -4.35 6.29
C LEU A 27 12.04 -4.06 6.29
N THR A 28 12.63 -3.75 7.45
CA THR A 28 14.08 -3.55 7.56
C THR A 28 14.84 -4.86 7.69
N THR A 29 14.18 -5.93 8.13
CA THR A 29 14.77 -7.25 8.38
C THR A 29 13.89 -8.37 7.84
N VAL A 30 14.48 -9.56 7.67
CA VAL A 30 13.76 -10.80 7.36
C VAL A 30 12.68 -11.08 8.40
N GLY A 31 12.95 -10.76 9.69
CA GLY A 31 11.96 -10.89 10.76
C GLY A 31 10.72 -10.03 10.53
N GLY A 32 10.92 -8.76 10.16
CA GLY A 32 9.80 -7.86 9.84
C GLY A 32 8.94 -8.36 8.66
N LEU A 33 9.57 -8.91 7.63
CA LEU A 33 8.82 -9.52 6.51
C LEU A 33 8.06 -10.78 6.95
N ARG A 34 8.69 -11.61 7.81
CA ARG A 34 8.01 -12.80 8.38
C ARG A 34 6.79 -12.41 9.18
N ASP A 35 6.90 -11.39 10.02
CA ASP A 35 5.78 -10.89 10.82
C ASP A 35 4.65 -10.31 9.94
N PHE A 36 5.00 -9.68 8.81
CA PHE A 36 4.03 -9.16 7.84
C PHE A 36 3.28 -10.28 7.10
N LEU A 37 3.97 -11.36 6.69
CA LEU A 37 3.41 -12.42 5.84
C LEU A 37 2.88 -13.62 6.63
N GLY A 38 3.41 -13.88 7.83
CA GLY A 38 3.09 -15.05 8.61
C GLY A 38 3.64 -16.37 8.03
N VAL A 39 4.61 -16.34 7.12
CA VAL A 39 5.22 -17.51 6.47
C VAL A 39 6.76 -17.46 6.56
N PRO A 40 7.46 -18.58 6.38
CA PRO A 40 8.92 -18.58 6.27
C PRO A 40 9.39 -17.73 5.08
N VAL A 41 10.42 -16.93 5.32
CA VAL A 41 11.01 -16.01 4.34
C VAL A 41 12.52 -15.97 4.48
N ASP A 42 13.22 -15.57 3.41
CA ASP A 42 14.66 -15.36 3.39
C ASP A 42 15.05 -13.92 3.00
N GLN A 43 16.34 -13.69 2.78
CA GLN A 43 16.86 -12.37 2.40
C GLN A 43 16.43 -11.98 0.97
N GLY A 44 16.37 -12.95 0.06
CA GLY A 44 15.91 -12.70 -1.33
C GLY A 44 14.43 -12.29 -1.37
N ASP A 45 13.60 -12.93 -0.54
CA ASP A 45 12.20 -12.55 -0.38
C ASP A 45 12.08 -11.09 0.14
N LEU A 46 12.86 -10.73 1.17
CA LEU A 46 12.86 -9.37 1.70
C LEU A 46 13.19 -8.32 0.64
N GLU A 47 14.20 -8.58 -0.19
CA GLU A 47 14.58 -7.69 -1.28
C GLU A 47 13.47 -7.58 -2.35
N ALA A 48 12.85 -8.71 -2.71
CA ALA A 48 11.74 -8.74 -3.66
C ALA A 48 10.51 -7.96 -3.16
N PHE A 49 10.13 -8.13 -1.88
CA PHE A 49 9.01 -7.39 -1.29
C PHE A 49 9.29 -5.89 -1.15
N ARG A 50 10.51 -5.50 -0.84
CA ARG A 50 10.93 -4.08 -0.85
C ARG A 50 10.87 -3.47 -2.26
N ALA A 51 11.33 -4.20 -3.28
CA ALA A 51 11.27 -3.76 -4.66
C ALA A 51 9.82 -3.59 -5.13
N LEU A 52 8.96 -4.57 -4.89
CA LEU A 52 7.52 -4.46 -5.18
C LEU A 52 6.89 -3.29 -4.41
N ARG A 53 7.14 -3.15 -3.12
CA ARG A 53 6.62 -2.04 -2.32
C ARG A 53 6.99 -0.67 -2.90
N GLN A 54 8.24 -0.50 -3.30
CA GLN A 54 8.69 0.76 -3.91
C GLN A 54 7.94 1.01 -5.22
N ALA A 55 7.84 0.01 -6.09
CA ALA A 55 7.11 0.11 -7.34
C ALA A 55 5.63 0.50 -7.12
N LEU A 56 4.96 -0.15 -6.14
CA LEU A 56 3.58 0.19 -5.78
C LEU A 56 3.44 1.63 -5.29
N ARG A 57 4.39 2.13 -4.49
CA ARG A 57 4.38 3.51 -4.01
C ARG A 57 4.63 4.51 -5.12
N ASP A 58 5.47 4.20 -6.09
CA ASP A 58 5.72 5.06 -7.25
C ASP A 58 4.46 5.18 -8.12
N LEU A 59 3.80 4.06 -8.41
CA LEU A 59 2.54 4.02 -9.17
C LEU A 59 1.40 4.71 -8.42
N ALA A 60 1.20 4.39 -7.14
CA ALA A 60 0.20 5.05 -6.30
C ALA A 60 0.43 6.56 -6.21
N GLY A 61 1.68 6.98 -6.13
CA GLY A 61 2.05 8.38 -6.11
C GLY A 61 1.65 9.13 -7.37
N VAL A 62 1.71 8.49 -8.54
CA VAL A 62 1.21 9.11 -9.80
C VAL A 62 -0.31 9.12 -9.82
N LEU A 63 -0.95 8.00 -9.52
CA LEU A 63 -2.41 7.88 -9.54
C LEU A 63 -3.11 8.84 -8.56
N THR A 64 -2.46 9.18 -7.45
CA THR A 64 -3.01 10.08 -6.43
C THR A 64 -2.45 11.50 -6.50
N GLU A 65 -1.67 11.84 -7.55
CA GLU A 65 -1.00 13.14 -7.71
C GLU A 65 -0.21 13.54 -6.45
N ASP A 66 0.41 12.57 -5.81
CA ASP A 66 1.09 12.75 -4.53
C ASP A 66 2.34 13.62 -4.67
N ALA A 67 2.27 14.85 -4.15
CA ALA A 67 3.37 15.82 -4.17
C ALA A 67 4.32 15.73 -2.97
N ARG A 68 4.09 14.77 -2.05
CA ARG A 68 4.96 14.61 -0.85
C ARG A 68 6.38 14.22 -1.25
N ALA A 69 7.37 14.60 -0.42
CA ALA A 69 8.80 14.38 -0.70
C ALA A 69 9.14 12.90 -0.97
N VAL A 70 8.45 11.98 -0.29
CA VAL A 70 8.65 10.51 -0.44
C VAL A 70 8.22 9.97 -1.81
N ALA A 71 7.62 10.78 -2.67
CA ALA A 71 7.03 10.40 -3.94
C ALA A 71 7.66 11.14 -5.16
N ARG A 72 8.78 11.87 -4.99
CA ARG A 72 9.27 12.81 -6.01
C ARG A 72 10.08 12.18 -7.15
N ASN A 73 10.67 11.03 -6.97
CA ASN A 73 11.57 10.43 -7.99
C ASN A 73 10.97 9.11 -8.50
N ARG A 74 10.02 9.21 -9.45
CA ARG A 74 9.24 8.08 -9.96
C ARG A 74 9.70 7.69 -11.34
N ASP A 75 10.12 6.46 -11.48
CA ASP A 75 10.35 5.80 -12.77
C ASP A 75 9.17 4.85 -13.02
N LEU A 76 8.21 5.28 -13.81
CA LEU A 76 6.99 4.53 -14.08
C LEU A 76 7.24 3.24 -14.85
N GLU A 77 8.13 3.27 -15.84
CA GLU A 77 8.44 2.09 -16.65
C GLU A 77 9.08 1.02 -15.78
N ARG A 78 10.03 1.41 -14.94
CA ARG A 78 10.66 0.52 -13.96
C ARG A 78 9.64 -0.02 -12.96
N ALA A 79 8.75 0.83 -12.44
CA ALA A 79 7.73 0.41 -11.48
C ALA A 79 6.76 -0.61 -12.09
N VAL A 80 6.28 -0.37 -13.32
CA VAL A 80 5.44 -1.32 -14.07
C VAL A 80 6.18 -2.63 -14.34
N ALA A 81 7.44 -2.57 -14.77
CA ALA A 81 8.27 -3.76 -15.01
C ALA A 81 8.42 -4.59 -13.71
N GLU A 82 8.63 -3.95 -12.58
CA GLU A 82 8.76 -4.61 -11.28
C GLU A 82 7.47 -5.28 -10.81
N VAL A 83 6.31 -4.61 -10.92
CA VAL A 83 5.00 -5.23 -10.61
C VAL A 83 4.77 -6.45 -11.50
N ASN A 84 5.03 -6.32 -12.80
CA ASN A 84 4.88 -7.43 -13.75
C ASN A 84 5.86 -8.59 -13.46
N ARG A 85 7.08 -8.29 -13.02
CA ARG A 85 8.05 -9.31 -12.59
C ARG A 85 7.54 -10.05 -11.35
N ALA A 86 7.07 -9.32 -10.35
CA ALA A 86 6.53 -9.90 -9.11
C ALA A 86 5.29 -10.76 -9.39
N ALA A 87 4.38 -10.32 -10.26
CA ALA A 87 3.18 -11.07 -10.62
C ALA A 87 3.50 -12.44 -11.28
N ARG A 88 4.65 -12.55 -11.94
CA ARG A 88 5.13 -13.79 -12.60
C ARG A 88 5.99 -14.67 -11.70
N SER A 89 6.29 -14.25 -10.46
CA SER A 89 7.22 -15.01 -9.58
C SER A 89 6.66 -16.37 -9.13
N ALA A 90 5.34 -16.54 -9.12
CA ALA A 90 4.67 -17.80 -8.83
C ALA A 90 3.46 -17.95 -9.75
N PRO A 91 3.58 -18.68 -10.86
CA PRO A 91 2.47 -18.98 -11.75
C PRO A 91 1.33 -19.62 -10.97
N GLN A 92 0.10 -19.16 -11.21
CA GLN A 92 -1.09 -19.67 -10.56
C GLN A 92 -2.12 -20.11 -11.60
N TRP A 93 -2.81 -21.22 -11.33
CA TRP A 93 -3.91 -21.68 -12.19
C TRP A 93 -5.08 -22.16 -11.35
N PRO A 94 -6.32 -22.02 -11.86
CA PRO A 94 -7.49 -22.51 -11.16
C PRO A 94 -7.51 -24.03 -11.10
N ARG A 95 -7.81 -24.57 -9.95
CA ARG A 95 -8.00 -25.99 -9.69
C ARG A 95 -9.38 -26.26 -9.12
N LEU A 96 -10.01 -27.36 -9.54
CA LEU A 96 -11.24 -27.85 -8.96
C LEU A 96 -10.90 -28.80 -7.80
N VAL A 97 -11.48 -28.57 -6.63
CA VAL A 97 -11.33 -29.42 -5.44
C VAL A 97 -12.70 -29.80 -4.89
N VAL A 98 -12.74 -30.96 -4.20
CA VAL A 98 -13.92 -31.38 -3.45
C VAL A 98 -13.64 -31.13 -1.97
N ARG A 99 -14.51 -30.39 -1.28
CA ARG A 99 -14.51 -30.22 0.17
C ARG A 99 -15.94 -30.43 0.68
N ASP A 100 -16.12 -31.32 1.66
CA ASP A 100 -17.41 -31.64 2.27
C ASP A 100 -18.49 -32.05 1.24
N GLY A 101 -18.08 -32.70 0.13
CA GLY A 101 -18.96 -33.13 -0.95
C GLY A 101 -19.32 -32.04 -1.97
N GLU A 102 -18.83 -30.83 -1.79
CA GLU A 102 -19.05 -29.72 -2.73
C GLU A 102 -17.84 -29.50 -3.63
N LEU A 103 -18.13 -29.09 -4.89
CA LEU A 103 -17.11 -28.68 -5.85
C LEU A 103 -16.75 -27.23 -5.61
N LEU A 104 -15.48 -26.96 -5.29
CA LEU A 104 -14.97 -25.62 -5.03
C LEU A 104 -13.82 -25.29 -5.98
N ARG A 105 -13.75 -23.99 -6.35
CA ARG A 105 -12.58 -23.46 -7.04
C ARG A 105 -11.49 -23.17 -6.01
N ASP A 106 -10.32 -23.70 -6.25
CA ASP A 106 -9.08 -23.38 -5.54
C ASP A 106 -8.06 -22.83 -6.53
N ASN A 107 -6.99 -22.20 -6.06
CA ASN A 107 -5.85 -21.84 -6.89
C ASN A 107 -4.64 -22.66 -6.49
N GLU A 108 -4.07 -23.35 -7.47
CA GLU A 108 -2.79 -24.02 -7.32
C GLU A 108 -1.67 -23.12 -7.80
N SER A 109 -0.53 -23.13 -7.14
CA SER A 109 0.63 -22.33 -7.52
C SER A 109 1.92 -23.08 -7.24
N GLU A 110 2.91 -22.83 -8.07
CA GLU A 110 4.28 -23.28 -7.83
C GLU A 110 5.08 -22.20 -7.06
N GLY A 111 6.13 -22.67 -6.35
CA GLY A 111 7.03 -21.78 -5.61
C GLY A 111 6.78 -21.77 -4.10
N SER A 112 7.63 -21.06 -3.38
CA SER A 112 7.55 -20.90 -1.94
C SER A 112 6.29 -20.12 -1.53
N PRO A 113 5.80 -20.26 -0.29
CA PRO A 113 4.70 -19.44 0.21
C PRO A 113 4.97 -17.92 0.08
N ALA A 114 6.22 -17.50 0.22
CA ALA A 114 6.62 -16.11 0.03
C ALA A 114 6.48 -15.66 -1.43
N CYS A 115 6.95 -16.47 -2.40
CA CYS A 115 6.78 -16.19 -3.83
C CYS A 115 5.30 -16.13 -4.21
N GLN A 116 4.48 -17.02 -3.67
CA GLN A 116 3.03 -17.03 -3.89
C GLN A 116 2.37 -15.75 -3.35
N ALA A 117 2.77 -15.31 -2.15
CA ALA A 117 2.28 -14.07 -1.56
C ALA A 117 2.72 -12.85 -2.40
N LEU A 118 3.98 -12.82 -2.87
CA LEU A 118 4.50 -11.75 -3.71
C LEU A 118 3.69 -11.63 -5.02
N ALA A 119 3.50 -12.74 -5.73
CA ALA A 119 2.76 -12.79 -6.98
C ALA A 119 1.28 -12.37 -6.78
N SER A 120 0.66 -12.86 -5.71
CA SER A 120 -0.73 -12.54 -5.41
C SER A 120 -0.92 -11.05 -5.06
N ILE A 121 -0.03 -10.46 -4.25
CA ILE A 121 -0.07 -9.02 -3.95
C ILE A 121 0.15 -8.17 -5.20
N ALA A 122 1.06 -8.59 -6.09
CA ALA A 122 1.28 -7.90 -7.36
C ALA A 122 0.07 -7.99 -8.29
N ALA A 123 -0.59 -9.14 -8.38
CA ALA A 123 -1.83 -9.31 -9.14
C ALA A 123 -2.97 -8.43 -8.60
N GLU A 124 -3.17 -8.40 -7.28
CA GLU A 124 -4.14 -7.49 -6.64
C GLU A 124 -3.81 -6.01 -6.90
N ALA A 125 -2.53 -5.67 -6.98
CA ALA A 125 -2.13 -4.30 -7.31
C ALA A 125 -2.50 -3.93 -8.75
N VAL A 126 -2.37 -4.85 -9.70
CA VAL A 126 -2.84 -4.65 -11.08
C VAL A 126 -4.33 -4.35 -11.08
N GLU A 127 -5.13 -5.17 -10.39
CA GLU A 127 -6.59 -4.95 -10.28
C GLU A 127 -6.91 -3.59 -9.61
N LEU A 128 -6.23 -3.26 -8.53
CA LEU A 128 -6.44 -1.99 -7.83
C LEU A 128 -6.12 -0.78 -8.72
N PHE A 129 -5.03 -0.82 -9.49
CA PHE A 129 -4.56 0.32 -10.27
C PHE A 129 -5.25 0.47 -11.62
N THR A 130 -5.85 -0.60 -12.16
CA THR A 130 -6.53 -0.58 -13.46
C THR A 130 -8.05 -0.69 -13.35
N GLY A 131 -8.56 -1.23 -12.24
CA GLY A 131 -9.99 -1.43 -12.00
C GLY A 131 -10.75 -0.15 -11.64
N ALA A 132 -12.04 -0.29 -11.39
CA ALA A 132 -12.93 0.81 -11.01
C ALA A 132 -12.50 1.50 -9.69
N ASP A 133 -11.94 0.73 -8.76
CA ASP A 133 -11.53 1.22 -7.42
C ASP A 133 -10.27 2.10 -7.43
N ARG A 134 -9.56 2.19 -8.57
CA ARG A 134 -8.39 3.08 -8.70
C ARG A 134 -8.70 4.53 -8.32
N VAL A 135 -9.92 4.98 -8.61
CA VAL A 135 -10.37 6.34 -8.28
C VAL A 135 -10.64 6.54 -6.78
N LEU A 136 -10.64 5.48 -6.00
CA LEU A 136 -10.80 5.50 -4.54
C LEU A 136 -9.45 5.51 -3.80
N LEU A 137 -8.35 5.17 -4.49
CA LEU A 137 -7.02 5.24 -3.89
C LEU A 137 -6.65 6.69 -3.58
N ARG A 138 -6.11 6.92 -2.39
CA ARG A 138 -5.72 8.25 -1.89
C ARG A 138 -4.38 8.22 -1.18
N ALA A 139 -3.62 9.29 -1.34
CA ALA A 139 -2.54 9.65 -0.45
C ALA A 139 -3.08 10.37 0.78
N CYS A 140 -2.63 10.02 1.98
CA CYS A 140 -3.05 10.71 3.20
C CYS A 140 -2.24 12.00 3.38
N HIS A 141 -2.89 13.15 3.23
CA HIS A 141 -2.27 14.48 3.36
C HIS A 141 -2.31 15.04 4.80
N ALA A 142 -2.57 14.22 5.81
CA ALA A 142 -2.43 14.67 7.19
C ALA A 142 -0.96 15.05 7.49
N PRO A 143 -0.68 16.11 8.27
CA PRO A 143 0.68 16.55 8.55
C PRO A 143 1.59 15.40 8.99
N GLY A 144 2.70 15.21 8.26
CA GLY A 144 3.68 14.15 8.52
C GLY A 144 3.23 12.72 8.19
N CYS A 145 2.09 12.50 7.56
CA CYS A 145 1.66 11.18 7.13
C CYS A 145 2.26 10.81 5.76
N VAL A 146 2.64 9.52 5.61
CA VAL A 146 3.22 8.98 4.37
C VAL A 146 2.41 7.81 3.79
N LEU A 147 1.22 7.52 4.37
CA LEU A 147 0.40 6.36 4.04
C LEU A 147 -0.51 6.62 2.85
N TYR A 148 -0.93 5.53 2.22
CA TYR A 148 -2.00 5.46 1.24
C TYR A 148 -3.21 4.74 1.84
N PHE A 149 -4.40 4.94 1.29
CA PHE A 149 -5.62 4.25 1.71
C PHE A 149 -6.64 4.20 0.57
N VAL A 150 -7.55 3.23 0.61
CA VAL A 150 -8.70 3.20 -0.28
C VAL A 150 -9.89 3.85 0.42
N LYS A 151 -10.54 4.79 -0.26
CA LYS A 151 -11.69 5.52 0.28
C LYS A 151 -12.95 4.65 0.19
N ASP A 152 -13.16 3.81 1.19
CA ASP A 152 -14.29 2.88 1.34
C ASP A 152 -15.61 3.57 1.71
N HIS A 153 -15.56 4.83 2.17
CA HIS A 153 -16.74 5.60 2.55
C HIS A 153 -16.62 7.06 2.08
N PRO A 154 -17.71 7.71 1.59
CA PRO A 154 -17.67 9.10 1.10
C PRO A 154 -17.10 10.10 2.09
N ARG A 155 -17.29 9.90 3.40
CA ARG A 155 -16.80 10.78 4.48
C ARG A 155 -15.37 10.48 4.91
N ARG A 156 -14.73 9.41 4.41
CA ARG A 156 -13.35 9.07 4.75
C ARG A 156 -12.39 9.97 3.99
N GLU A 157 -11.77 10.92 4.67
CA GLU A 157 -10.78 11.86 4.10
C GLU A 157 -9.34 11.53 4.49
N TRP A 158 -9.14 10.65 5.47
CA TRP A 158 -7.84 10.33 6.07
C TRP A 158 -7.66 8.83 6.24
N CYS A 159 -6.41 8.38 6.22
CA CYS A 159 -6.10 6.96 6.41
C CYS A 159 -6.54 6.42 7.79
N SER A 160 -6.69 7.30 8.79
CA SER A 160 -7.11 6.92 10.14
C SER A 160 -7.77 8.08 10.89
N PRO A 161 -8.55 7.82 11.96
CA PRO A 161 -9.08 8.84 12.87
C PRO A 161 -7.98 9.71 13.51
N SER A 162 -6.81 9.12 13.80
CA SER A 162 -5.64 9.81 14.33
C SER A 162 -5.12 10.88 13.36
N CYS A 163 -5.08 10.60 12.06
CA CYS A 163 -4.73 11.57 11.04
C CYS A 163 -5.74 12.71 10.95
N GLY A 164 -7.03 12.41 11.03
CA GLY A 164 -8.08 13.43 11.09
C GLY A 164 -7.94 14.35 12.32
N ASN A 165 -7.59 13.78 13.47
CA ASN A 165 -7.33 14.58 14.70
C ASN A 165 -6.12 15.51 14.51
N ARG A 166 -5.02 15.04 13.88
CA ARG A 166 -3.84 15.87 13.58
C ARG A 166 -4.20 17.07 12.71
N VAL A 167 -5.01 16.84 11.67
CA VAL A 167 -5.47 17.93 10.79
C VAL A 167 -6.29 18.95 11.54
N ARG A 168 -7.24 18.51 12.38
CA ARG A 168 -8.05 19.41 13.20
C ARG A 168 -7.20 20.24 14.16
N ALA A 169 -6.26 19.61 14.85
CA ALA A 169 -5.31 20.29 15.72
C ALA A 169 -4.46 21.31 14.96
N ALA A 170 -3.89 20.94 13.81
CA ALA A 170 -3.09 21.85 12.99
C ALA A 170 -3.89 23.07 12.49
N ARG A 171 -5.15 22.88 12.12
CA ARG A 171 -6.06 23.97 11.74
C ARG A 171 -6.37 24.91 12.93
N HIS A 172 -6.57 24.34 14.12
CA HIS A 172 -6.80 25.13 15.34
C HIS A 172 -5.58 25.98 15.70
N TYR A 173 -4.37 25.40 15.68
CA TYR A 173 -3.13 26.14 15.96
C TYR A 173 -2.90 27.30 14.98
N ARG A 174 -3.13 27.09 13.68
CA ARG A 174 -2.99 28.18 12.67
C ARG A 174 -3.96 29.31 12.93
N ARG A 175 -5.23 29.02 13.21
CA ARG A 175 -6.22 30.05 13.55
C ARG A 175 -5.83 30.89 14.76
N ASN A 176 -5.30 30.24 15.81
CA ASN A 176 -4.89 30.93 17.04
C ASN A 176 -3.60 31.78 16.86
N ARG A 177 -2.80 31.53 15.81
CA ARG A 177 -1.63 32.32 15.46
C ARG A 177 -1.92 33.46 14.49
N GLY A 178 -3.16 33.65 14.06
CA GLY A 178 -3.52 34.68 13.09
C GLY A 178 -2.98 34.46 11.68
N GLU A 179 -2.46 33.25 11.37
CA GLU A 179 -2.00 32.89 10.04
C GLU A 179 -3.21 32.58 9.15
N SER A 180 -3.49 33.45 8.18
CA SER A 180 -4.51 33.20 7.15
C SER A 180 -4.20 31.91 6.39
N PRO A 181 -5.20 31.13 5.95
CA PRO A 181 -4.98 29.93 5.14
C PRO A 181 -4.33 30.35 3.84
N GLY A 182 -3.11 29.81 3.56
CA GLY A 182 -2.48 29.96 2.25
C GLY A 182 -3.37 29.40 1.15
N PRO A 183 -3.27 29.90 -0.08
CA PRO A 183 -4.12 29.54 -1.20
C PRO A 183 -3.73 28.15 -1.75
N ASN A 184 -4.23 27.10 -1.15
CA ASN A 184 -4.32 25.77 -1.77
C ASN A 184 -5.80 25.38 -1.75
N GLY A 185 -6.49 25.97 -2.74
CA GLY A 185 -7.86 25.64 -3.04
C GLY A 185 -7.96 24.20 -3.56
N PHE A 186 -8.89 23.50 -3.00
CA PHE A 186 -9.49 22.34 -3.62
C PHE A 186 -10.50 22.87 -4.66
N SER A 187 -10.24 22.61 -5.91
CA SER A 187 -11.27 22.51 -6.95
C SER A 187 -11.36 21.08 -7.36
#